data_c8a28b57c16669e7d3a784399b105ac9
#
_entry.id   c8a28b57c16669e7d3a784399b105ac9
#
_cell.length_a   1.000
_cell.length_b   1.000
_cell.length_c   1.000
_cell.angle_alpha   90.00
_cell.angle_beta   90.00
_cell.angle_gamma   90.00
#
_symmetry.space_group_name_H-M   'P 1'
#
loop_
_entity.id
_entity.type
_entity.pdbx_description
1 polymer ?
#
loop_
_entity_poly.entity_id
_entity_poly.type
_entity_poly.pdbx_seq_one_letter_code
_entity_poly.pdbx_strand_id
1 'polypeptide(L)'
;LTCVKDAPPKTTESGGVRGFDAGKKIKGCKRHMVIDTMGLMFGLVVHGADIQDRDGAPALLASIRKSCPWLRHIFADGGYAGPKLRGVLDKIGEWTIEIVKRSDTAVGFEVIPRRCVVERTFAWLGRCRRLAKDWEKSIASAEAWINIAHIRLTTRRLARYCYG
;
A
#
# COMPACT_ATOMS: atom_id res chain seq x y z
N LEU A 1 -2.28 -12.74 6.80
CA LEU A 1 -3.18 -12.24 5.77
C LEU A 1 -2.81 -10.80 5.46
N THR A 2 -2.40 -10.53 4.23
CA THR A 2 -1.74 -9.27 3.91
C THR A 2 -2.31 -8.72 2.62
N CYS A 3 -2.65 -7.44 2.58
CA CYS A 3 -3.13 -6.76 1.39
C CYS A 3 -2.09 -5.77 0.87
N VAL A 4 -1.91 -5.75 -0.44
CA VAL A 4 -1.08 -4.76 -1.13
C VAL A 4 -1.99 -3.85 -1.95
N LYS A 5 -1.84 -2.56 -1.76
CA LYS A 5 -2.54 -1.55 -2.56
C LYS A 5 -1.66 -0.32 -2.72
N ASP A 6 -1.86 0.41 -3.80
CA ASP A 6 -1.34 1.75 -4.00
C ASP A 6 -2.40 2.83 -3.74
N ALA A 7 -1.97 3.99 -3.32
CA ALA A 7 -2.80 5.18 -3.25
C ALA A 7 -1.96 6.40 -3.60
N PRO A 8 -2.13 6.98 -4.78
CA PRO A 8 -1.46 8.21 -5.15
C PRO A 8 -2.15 9.40 -4.46
N PRO A 9 -1.43 10.19 -3.65
CA PRO A 9 -1.94 11.45 -3.14
C PRO A 9 -1.96 12.51 -4.23
N LYS A 10 -2.85 13.51 -4.10
CA LYS A 10 -2.84 14.69 -4.96
C LYS A 10 -1.52 15.44 -4.78
N THR A 11 -0.91 15.87 -5.89
CA THR A 11 0.35 16.64 -5.87
C THR A 11 0.14 18.10 -5.50
N THR A 12 1.23 18.70 -5.01
CA THR A 12 1.39 20.14 -4.84
C THR A 12 2.34 20.70 -5.88
N GLU A 13 2.47 22.02 -5.98
CA GLU A 13 3.40 22.69 -6.89
C GLU A 13 4.88 22.52 -6.49
N SER A 14 5.15 22.13 -5.24
CA SER A 14 6.52 21.90 -4.76
C SER A 14 7.18 20.73 -5.50
N GLY A 15 8.36 20.96 -6.06
CA GLY A 15 9.13 19.99 -6.83
C GLY A 15 9.48 18.72 -6.03
N GLY A 16 9.77 17.62 -6.72
CA GLY A 16 10.16 16.32 -6.14
C GLY A 16 10.13 15.21 -7.17
N VAL A 17 10.48 14.01 -6.76
CA VAL A 17 10.36 12.81 -7.61
C VAL A 17 8.88 12.56 -7.89
N ARG A 18 8.49 12.70 -9.14
CA ARG A 18 7.08 12.55 -9.57
C ARG A 18 7.02 11.82 -10.89
N GLY A 19 6.12 10.85 -10.95
CA GLY A 19 5.74 10.19 -12.18
C GLY A 19 4.32 10.57 -12.59
N PHE A 20 3.91 10.14 -13.78
CA PHE A 20 2.55 10.27 -14.28
C PHE A 20 1.96 8.89 -14.52
N ASP A 21 0.89 8.57 -13.82
CA ASP A 21 0.10 7.36 -14.08
C ASP A 21 -0.94 7.65 -15.16
N ALA A 22 -0.69 7.15 -16.37
CA ALA A 22 -1.58 7.37 -17.50
C ALA A 22 -2.95 6.67 -17.33
N GLY A 23 -3.00 5.55 -16.62
CA GLY A 23 -4.25 4.82 -16.38
C GLY A 23 -5.16 5.54 -15.39
N LYS A 24 -4.59 6.08 -14.32
CA LYS A 24 -5.32 6.82 -13.28
C LYS A 24 -5.38 8.33 -13.55
N LYS A 25 -4.63 8.82 -14.57
CA LYS A 25 -4.48 10.24 -14.91
C LYS A 25 -4.04 11.10 -13.72
N ILE A 26 -3.11 10.60 -12.92
CA ILE A 26 -2.63 11.25 -11.70
C ILE A 26 -1.11 11.43 -11.78
N LYS A 27 -0.66 12.63 -11.43
CA LYS A 27 0.77 12.97 -11.28
C LYS A 27 1.15 12.91 -9.80
N GLY A 28 2.28 12.27 -9.46
CA GLY A 28 2.77 12.21 -8.07
C GLY A 28 3.59 10.98 -7.78
N CYS A 29 3.56 10.56 -6.51
CA CYS A 29 4.15 9.33 -6.03
C CYS A 29 3.07 8.28 -5.74
N LYS A 30 3.38 7.01 -5.94
CA LYS A 30 2.58 5.88 -5.48
C LYS A 30 3.12 5.38 -4.15
N ARG A 31 2.22 4.94 -3.29
CA ARG A 31 2.52 4.38 -1.97
C ARG A 31 2.02 2.94 -1.94
N HIS A 32 2.94 2.00 -1.98
CA HIS A 32 2.62 0.58 -1.84
C HIS A 32 2.81 0.16 -0.41
N MET A 33 1.80 -0.46 0.18
CA MET A 33 1.84 -0.94 1.55
C MET A 33 1.45 -2.41 1.62
N VAL A 34 2.13 -3.11 2.52
CA VAL A 34 1.72 -4.44 2.99
C VAL A 34 1.19 -4.29 4.40
N ILE A 35 -0.05 -4.68 4.62
CA ILE A 35 -0.72 -4.58 5.92
C ILE A 35 -1.37 -5.90 6.31
N ASP A 36 -1.55 -6.13 7.61
CA ASP A 36 -2.33 -7.26 8.13
C ASP A 36 -3.83 -6.97 8.16
N THR A 37 -4.62 -7.91 8.67
CA THR A 37 -6.08 -7.78 8.82
C THR A 37 -6.49 -6.70 9.82
N MET A 38 -5.60 -6.32 10.71
CA MET A 38 -5.82 -5.25 11.69
C MET A 38 -5.44 -3.87 11.13
N GLY A 39 -4.79 -3.83 9.97
CA GLY A 39 -4.28 -2.60 9.35
C GLY A 39 -2.92 -2.16 9.90
N LEU A 40 -2.15 -3.09 10.48
CA LEU A 40 -0.76 -2.86 10.85
C LEU A 40 0.12 -3.00 9.61
N MET A 41 1.02 -2.05 9.41
CA MET A 41 1.90 -2.01 8.25
C MET A 41 3.18 -2.81 8.50
N PHE A 42 3.45 -3.77 7.61
CA PHE A 42 4.67 -4.58 7.60
C PHE A 42 5.72 -4.10 6.61
N GLY A 43 5.26 -3.40 5.57
CA GLY A 43 6.16 -2.89 4.56
C GLY A 43 5.57 -1.68 3.84
N LEU A 44 6.46 -0.82 3.37
CA LEU A 44 6.16 0.39 2.64
C LEU A 44 7.22 0.60 1.57
N VAL A 45 6.79 0.97 0.37
CA VAL A 45 7.63 1.49 -0.70
C VAL A 45 6.92 2.66 -1.36
N VAL A 46 7.64 3.74 -1.55
CA VAL A 46 7.18 4.93 -2.28
C VAL A 46 8.01 5.10 -3.54
N HIS A 47 7.38 5.39 -4.67
CA HIS A 47 8.05 5.66 -5.94
C HIS A 47 7.21 6.57 -6.83
N GLY A 48 7.77 7.03 -7.96
CA GLY A 48 7.04 7.85 -8.93
C GLY A 48 5.81 7.11 -9.48
N ALA A 49 4.76 7.86 -9.80
CA ALA A 49 3.49 7.27 -10.27
C ALA A 49 3.58 6.62 -11.66
N ASP A 50 4.66 6.83 -12.41
CA ASP A 50 4.98 6.21 -13.69
C ASP A 50 5.25 4.69 -13.58
N ILE A 51 5.73 4.23 -12.41
CA ILE A 51 5.97 2.81 -12.16
C ILE A 51 4.62 2.10 -11.98
N GLN A 52 4.41 0.99 -12.69
CA GLN A 52 3.18 0.21 -12.58
C GLN A 52 3.12 -0.56 -11.25
N ASP A 53 1.91 -0.81 -10.78
CA ASP A 53 1.67 -1.46 -9.48
C ASP A 53 2.38 -2.82 -9.37
N ARG A 54 2.32 -3.63 -10.43
CA ARG A 54 3.01 -4.93 -10.53
C ARG A 54 4.54 -4.84 -10.54
N ASP A 55 5.11 -3.69 -10.95
CA ASP A 55 6.56 -3.48 -10.99
C ASP A 55 7.10 -2.92 -9.66
N GLY A 56 6.27 -2.23 -8.87
CA GLY A 56 6.60 -1.79 -7.52
C GLY A 56 6.50 -2.89 -6.45
N ALA A 57 5.64 -3.87 -6.65
CA ALA A 57 5.40 -4.95 -5.68
C ALA A 57 6.62 -5.81 -5.34
N PRO A 58 7.48 -6.22 -6.29
CA PRO A 58 8.64 -7.07 -5.99
C PRO A 58 9.58 -6.49 -4.92
N ALA A 59 9.90 -5.21 -5.02
CA ALA A 59 10.78 -4.54 -4.06
C ALA A 59 10.17 -4.52 -2.65
N LEU A 60 8.87 -4.21 -2.57
CA LEU A 60 8.13 -4.22 -1.32
C LEU A 60 8.09 -5.61 -0.68
N LEU A 61 7.78 -6.65 -1.46
CA LEU A 61 7.67 -8.01 -0.97
C LEU A 61 9.04 -8.59 -0.56
N ALA A 62 10.10 -8.27 -1.30
CA ALA A 62 11.46 -8.62 -0.93
C ALA A 62 11.88 -7.99 0.41
N SER A 63 11.49 -6.73 0.67
CA SER A 63 11.84 -6.03 1.91
C SER A 63 11.26 -6.70 3.16
N ILE A 64 10.07 -7.27 3.06
CA ILE A 64 9.38 -7.90 4.20
C ILE A 64 9.72 -9.39 4.37
N ARG A 65 10.39 -10.02 3.40
CA ARG A 65 10.67 -11.46 3.43
C ARG A 65 11.42 -11.89 4.69
N LYS A 66 12.44 -11.13 5.07
CA LYS A 66 13.24 -11.41 6.27
C LYS A 66 12.47 -11.17 7.57
N SER A 67 11.66 -10.12 7.59
CA SER A 67 10.87 -9.72 8.77
C SER A 67 9.65 -10.60 9.01
N CYS A 68 9.11 -11.19 7.94
CA CYS A 68 7.89 -12.01 7.98
C CYS A 68 8.11 -13.39 7.34
N PRO A 69 8.99 -14.24 7.87
CA PRO A 69 9.30 -15.55 7.29
C PRO A 69 8.10 -16.53 7.32
N TRP A 70 7.15 -16.28 8.19
CA TRP A 70 5.90 -17.04 8.36
C TRP A 70 4.81 -16.67 7.34
N LEU A 71 4.96 -15.57 6.61
CA LEU A 71 3.99 -15.14 5.62
C LEU A 71 3.92 -16.15 4.47
N ARG A 72 2.69 -16.56 4.09
CA ARG A 72 2.44 -17.53 3.02
C ARG A 72 1.45 -17.03 1.98
N HIS A 73 0.48 -16.21 2.39
CA HIS A 73 -0.63 -15.82 1.54
C HIS A 73 -0.82 -14.30 1.56
N ILE A 74 -0.94 -13.72 0.36
CA ILE A 74 -1.06 -12.28 0.14
C ILE A 74 -2.29 -12.01 -0.71
N PHE A 75 -3.12 -11.08 -0.30
CA PHE A 75 -4.20 -10.54 -1.12
C PHE A 75 -3.73 -9.26 -1.80
N ALA A 76 -4.03 -9.10 -3.08
CA ALA A 76 -3.64 -7.92 -3.84
C ALA A 76 -4.79 -7.42 -4.72
N ASP A 77 -4.76 -6.13 -5.05
CA ASP A 77 -5.67 -5.49 -5.99
C ASP A 77 -5.40 -5.97 -7.44
N GLY A 78 -6.38 -5.76 -8.33
CA GLY A 78 -6.29 -6.13 -9.74
C GLY A 78 -5.07 -5.56 -10.49
N GLY A 79 -4.53 -4.41 -10.08
CA GLY A 79 -3.31 -3.82 -10.63
C GLY A 79 -2.05 -4.67 -10.47
N TYR A 80 -2.09 -5.65 -9.55
CA TYR A 80 -0.99 -6.60 -9.31
C TYR A 80 -1.14 -7.92 -10.06
N ALA A 81 -2.18 -8.06 -10.88
CA ALA A 81 -2.39 -9.28 -11.68
C ALA A 81 -1.32 -9.40 -12.78
N GLY A 82 -0.86 -10.64 -13.03
CA GLY A 82 -0.03 -10.95 -14.18
C GLY A 82 1.06 -11.99 -13.91
N PRO A 83 1.55 -12.67 -14.96
CA PRO A 83 2.56 -13.71 -14.82
C PRO A 83 3.92 -13.18 -14.39
N LYS A 84 4.25 -11.93 -14.71
CA LYS A 84 5.53 -11.29 -14.34
C LYS A 84 5.71 -11.24 -12.82
N LEU A 85 4.69 -10.83 -12.08
CA LEU A 85 4.75 -10.77 -10.62
C LEU A 85 4.84 -12.17 -10.02
N ARG A 86 4.08 -13.15 -10.53
CA ARG A 86 4.15 -14.54 -10.06
C ARG A 86 5.56 -15.11 -10.20
N GLY A 87 6.19 -14.98 -11.36
CA GLY A 87 7.56 -15.47 -11.59
C GLY A 87 8.62 -14.79 -10.72
N VAL A 88 8.38 -13.56 -10.25
CA VAL A 88 9.25 -12.90 -9.28
C VAL A 88 9.00 -13.44 -7.87
N LEU A 89 7.74 -13.67 -7.49
CA LEU A 89 7.37 -14.20 -6.18
C LEU A 89 7.95 -15.59 -5.94
N ASP A 90 7.95 -16.46 -6.96
CA ASP A 90 8.54 -17.78 -6.90
C ASP A 90 10.05 -17.75 -6.56
N LYS A 91 10.74 -16.65 -6.94
CA LYS A 91 12.16 -16.43 -6.62
C LYS A 91 12.39 -15.81 -5.24
N ILE A 92 11.45 -15.00 -4.75
CA ILE A 92 11.56 -14.35 -3.43
C ILE A 92 11.16 -15.31 -2.30
N GLY A 93 10.16 -16.16 -2.52
CA GLY A 93 9.68 -17.13 -1.55
C GLY A 93 8.41 -17.83 -2.04
N GLU A 94 8.03 -18.91 -1.36
CA GLU A 94 6.83 -19.69 -1.64
C GLU A 94 5.56 -18.94 -1.20
N TRP A 95 5.26 -17.82 -1.84
CA TRP A 95 4.10 -17.02 -1.50
C TRP A 95 2.98 -17.19 -2.53
N THR A 96 1.79 -17.41 -2.04
CA THR A 96 0.57 -17.39 -2.85
C THR A 96 0.01 -15.99 -2.90
N ILE A 97 -0.24 -15.48 -4.11
CA ILE A 97 -0.94 -14.20 -4.33
C ILE A 97 -2.35 -14.46 -4.83
N GLU A 98 -3.33 -13.91 -4.14
CA GLU A 98 -4.72 -13.91 -4.54
C GLU A 98 -5.14 -12.50 -4.97
N ILE A 99 -5.60 -12.39 -6.21
CA ILE A 99 -6.08 -11.12 -6.74
C ILE A 99 -7.55 -10.92 -6.37
N VAL A 100 -7.78 -9.93 -5.53
CA VAL A 100 -9.13 -9.57 -5.07
C VAL A 100 -9.71 -8.54 -6.04
N LYS A 101 -10.65 -8.98 -6.86
CA LYS A 101 -11.42 -8.14 -7.79
C LYS A 101 -12.83 -7.95 -7.29
N ARG A 102 -13.46 -6.86 -7.71
CA ARG A 102 -14.90 -6.69 -7.60
C ARG A 102 -15.57 -7.71 -8.52
N SER A 103 -16.74 -8.21 -8.13
CA SER A 103 -17.55 -9.03 -9.02
C SER A 103 -17.98 -8.21 -10.24
N ASP A 104 -17.84 -8.77 -11.44
CA ASP A 104 -18.26 -8.11 -12.69
C ASP A 104 -19.80 -7.97 -12.75
N THR A 105 -20.54 -8.73 -11.93
CA THR A 105 -21.99 -8.68 -11.81
C THR A 105 -22.48 -7.73 -10.71
N ALA A 106 -21.60 -7.17 -9.91
CA ALA A 106 -21.97 -6.31 -8.78
C ALA A 106 -22.52 -4.95 -9.26
N VAL A 107 -23.77 -4.68 -8.93
CA VAL A 107 -24.44 -3.39 -9.17
C VAL A 107 -24.36 -2.57 -7.87
N GLY A 108 -23.85 -1.33 -7.96
CA GLY A 108 -23.73 -0.43 -6.82
C GLY A 108 -22.42 -0.64 -6.01
N PHE A 109 -22.42 -0.20 -4.75
CA PHE A 109 -21.26 -0.31 -3.86
C PHE A 109 -21.20 -1.71 -3.22
N GLU A 110 -20.08 -2.41 -3.40
CA GLU A 110 -19.80 -3.70 -2.78
C GLU A 110 -18.58 -3.60 -1.86
N VAL A 111 -18.75 -4.01 -0.61
CA VAL A 111 -17.64 -4.11 0.35
C VAL A 111 -16.90 -5.42 0.12
N ILE A 112 -15.67 -5.33 -0.36
CA ILE A 112 -14.79 -6.48 -0.51
C ILE A 112 -13.96 -6.62 0.77
N PRO A 113 -14.20 -7.64 1.63
CA PRO A 113 -13.65 -7.69 2.99
C PRO A 113 -12.13 -7.53 3.09
N ARG A 114 -11.40 -8.15 2.18
CA ARG A 114 -9.92 -8.09 2.17
C ARG A 114 -9.39 -6.74 1.69
N ARG A 115 -10.07 -6.15 0.73
CA ARG A 115 -9.70 -4.85 0.15
C ARG A 115 -10.03 -3.69 1.10
N CYS A 116 -11.14 -3.75 1.82
CA CYS A 116 -11.57 -2.69 2.72
C CYS A 116 -10.57 -2.41 3.86
N VAL A 117 -9.78 -3.40 4.27
CA VAL A 117 -8.75 -3.21 5.32
C VAL A 117 -7.67 -2.23 4.86
N VAL A 118 -7.17 -2.40 3.63
CA VAL A 118 -6.16 -1.49 3.05
C VAL A 118 -6.75 -0.10 2.84
N GLU A 119 -7.96 -0.02 2.27
CA GLU A 119 -8.65 1.26 2.02
C GLU A 119 -8.87 2.02 3.32
N ARG A 120 -9.28 1.33 4.38
CA ARG A 120 -9.43 1.89 5.72
C ARG A 120 -8.11 2.42 6.27
N THR A 121 -7.01 1.69 6.09
CA THR A 121 -5.67 2.13 6.55
C THR A 121 -5.25 3.40 5.81
N PHE A 122 -5.41 3.46 4.48
CA PHE A 122 -5.15 4.68 3.73
C PHE A 122 -6.05 5.85 4.16
N ALA A 123 -7.33 5.59 4.43
CA ALA A 123 -8.25 6.61 4.93
C ALA A 123 -7.80 7.17 6.29
N TRP A 124 -7.28 6.34 7.18
CA TRP A 124 -6.74 6.80 8.46
C TRP A 124 -5.47 7.62 8.29
N LEU A 125 -4.55 7.18 7.42
CA LEU A 125 -3.35 7.94 7.10
C LEU A 125 -3.69 9.27 6.44
N GLY A 126 -4.70 9.32 5.57
CA GLY A 126 -5.17 10.54 4.91
C GLY A 126 -5.74 11.60 5.87
N ARG A 127 -6.13 11.21 7.10
CA ARG A 127 -6.51 12.17 8.16
C ARG A 127 -5.30 12.93 8.74
N CYS A 128 -4.10 12.47 8.48
CA CYS A 128 -2.89 13.23 8.79
C CYS A 128 -2.69 14.32 7.74
N ARG A 129 -2.78 15.60 8.13
CA ARG A 129 -2.68 16.75 7.21
C ARG A 129 -1.48 16.64 6.26
N ARG A 130 -0.33 16.17 6.78
CA ARG A 130 0.90 16.02 6.00
C ARG A 130 0.80 14.96 4.90
N LEU A 131 -0.09 13.97 5.04
CA LEU A 131 -0.29 12.89 4.07
C LEU A 131 -1.48 13.11 3.13
N ALA A 132 -2.27 14.16 3.34
CA ALA A 132 -3.44 14.48 2.52
C ALA A 132 -3.07 14.87 1.09
N LYS A 133 -1.87 15.41 0.89
CA LYS A 133 -1.27 15.74 -0.40
C LYS A 133 0.18 15.29 -0.43
N ASP A 134 0.77 15.28 -1.62
CA ASP A 134 2.20 15.00 -1.81
C ASP A 134 3.02 16.30 -1.67
N TRP A 135 3.42 16.57 -0.43
CA TRP A 135 4.22 17.75 -0.07
C TRP A 135 5.72 17.50 -0.14
N GLU A 136 6.13 16.23 -0.15
CA GLU A 136 7.50 15.85 0.06
C GLU A 136 8.32 15.96 -1.23
N LYS A 137 9.54 16.48 -1.09
CA LYS A 137 10.49 16.59 -2.19
C LYS A 137 11.31 15.32 -2.40
N SER A 138 11.42 14.48 -1.38
CA SER A 138 12.15 13.22 -1.44
C SER A 138 11.27 12.03 -1.06
N ILE A 139 11.55 10.87 -1.65
CA ILE A 139 10.90 9.60 -1.32
C ILE A 139 11.13 9.24 0.14
N ALA A 140 12.37 9.40 0.64
CA ALA A 140 12.71 9.10 2.02
C ALA A 140 11.90 9.92 3.02
N SER A 141 11.66 11.22 2.73
CA SER A 141 10.81 12.07 3.57
C SER A 141 9.34 11.61 3.51
N ALA A 142 8.83 11.22 2.34
CA ALA A 142 7.49 10.71 2.19
C ALA A 142 7.28 9.40 2.99
N GLU A 143 8.22 8.48 2.92
CA GLU A 143 8.22 7.22 3.69
C GLU A 143 8.29 7.49 5.20
N ALA A 144 9.15 8.40 5.64
CA ALA A 144 9.27 8.78 7.04
C ALA A 144 7.96 9.32 7.60
N TRP A 145 7.27 10.20 6.89
CA TRP A 145 5.98 10.73 7.32
C TRP A 145 4.88 9.67 7.39
N ILE A 146 4.86 8.71 6.45
CA ILE A 146 3.91 7.59 6.49
C ILE A 146 4.18 6.71 7.72
N ASN A 147 5.45 6.41 8.01
CA ASN A 147 5.84 5.63 9.19
C ASN A 147 5.46 6.34 10.49
N ILE A 148 5.73 7.65 10.62
CA ILE A 148 5.34 8.45 11.79
C ILE A 148 3.82 8.44 11.98
N ALA A 149 3.05 8.62 10.91
CA ALA A 149 1.59 8.59 10.97
C ALA A 149 1.07 7.21 11.38
N HIS A 150 1.70 6.14 10.91
CA HIS A 150 1.34 4.77 11.26
C HIS A 150 1.71 4.45 12.73
N ILE A 151 2.88 4.86 13.21
CA ILE A 151 3.27 4.76 14.63
C ILE A 151 2.23 5.45 15.50
N ARG A 152 1.86 6.69 15.18
CA ARG A 152 0.80 7.42 15.94
C ARG A 152 -0.52 6.65 15.96
N LEU A 153 -0.92 6.06 14.84
CA LEU A 153 -2.15 5.26 14.74
C LEU A 153 -2.08 4.04 15.66
N THR A 154 -0.97 3.31 15.60
CA THR A 154 -0.73 2.08 16.37
C THR A 154 -0.66 2.38 17.87
N THR A 155 0.08 3.41 18.28
CA THR A 155 0.19 3.83 19.67
C THR A 155 -1.17 4.20 20.28
N ARG A 156 -2.01 4.92 19.52
CA ARG A 156 -3.38 5.24 19.95
C ARG A 156 -4.28 4.02 20.12
N ARG A 157 -4.08 2.99 19.30
CA ARG A 157 -4.81 1.73 19.46
C ARG A 157 -4.35 0.99 20.70
N LEU A 158 -3.05 0.84 20.88
CA LEU A 158 -2.47 0.21 22.08
C LEU A 158 -2.96 0.90 23.35
N ALA A 159 -2.93 2.23 23.40
CA ALA A 159 -3.41 2.98 24.55
C ALA A 159 -4.87 2.66 24.89
N ARG A 160 -5.75 2.50 23.89
CA ARG A 160 -7.15 2.11 24.12
C ARG A 160 -7.30 0.69 24.67
N TYR A 161 -6.41 -0.23 24.29
CA TYR A 161 -6.44 -1.60 24.80
C TYR A 161 -5.87 -1.73 26.21
N CYS A 162 -4.93 -0.85 26.59
CA CYS A 162 -4.27 -0.91 27.90
C CYS A 162 -4.96 -0.06 28.98
N TYR A 163 -5.71 0.96 28.61
CA TYR A 163 -6.24 1.98 29.53
C TYR A 163 -7.75 2.29 29.29
N GLY A 164 -8.43 1.50 28.44
CA GLY A 164 -9.87 1.66 28.11
C GLY A 164 -10.78 0.69 28.83
#